data_ef2e0cfcfab6d6197f45987b7d8e61fd
#
_entry.id   ef2e0cfcfab6d6197f45987b7d8e61fd
#
_cell.length_a   1.000
_cell.length_b   1.000
_cell.length_c   1.000
_cell.angle_alpha   90.00
_cell.angle_beta   90.00
_cell.angle_gamma   90.00
#
_symmetry.space_group_name_H-M   'P 1'
#
loop_
_entity.id
_entity.type
_entity.pdbx_description
1 polymer ?
#
loop_
_entity_poly.entity_id
_entity_poly.type
_entity_poly.pdbx_seq_one_letter_code
_entity_poly.pdbx_strand_id
1 'polypeptide(L)'
;MKKLYVILLVVLASLIAASTAIAQPTNFVAHLSGSGEVPSVATTATGQAVLHLNASGTELDFMLMVANIDDVTQAHIHCGAADVAGPVVVFLYGLGPVVSPNGVLAQGTRGAGNVIPRPSSAACPGGVANFAELIAKMQSGDAYVNVHTVVNPGGEIRGQIQLAP
;
A
#
# COMPACT_ATOMS: atom_id res chain seq x y z
N MET A 1 63.31 -47.52 -0.99
CA MET A 1 62.74 -46.29 -1.56
C MET A 1 61.33 -46.12 -0.95
N LYS A 2 61.17 -45.27 0.07
CA LYS A 2 59.91 -45.02 0.76
C LYS A 2 59.27 -43.79 0.10
N LYS A 3 58.06 -43.99 -0.51
CA LYS A 3 57.26 -42.88 -1.08
C LYS A 3 56.52 -42.18 0.05
N LEU A 4 56.82 -40.88 0.27
CA LEU A 4 56.21 -40.00 1.22
C LEU A 4 54.96 -39.41 0.53
N TYR A 5 53.75 -39.75 1.00
CA TYR A 5 52.51 -39.13 0.54
C TYR A 5 52.22 -37.90 1.41
N VAL A 6 52.31 -36.72 0.79
CA VAL A 6 51.85 -35.47 1.43
C VAL A 6 50.36 -35.35 1.23
N ILE A 7 49.59 -35.47 2.29
CA ILE A 7 48.13 -35.20 2.28
C ILE A 7 47.94 -33.71 2.46
N LEU A 8 47.51 -33.04 1.40
CA LEU A 8 47.13 -31.61 1.43
C LEU A 8 45.67 -31.49 1.96
N LEU A 9 45.52 -31.07 3.21
CA LEU A 9 44.22 -30.77 3.82
C LEU A 9 43.80 -29.38 3.38
N VAL A 10 42.85 -29.31 2.41
CA VAL A 10 42.20 -28.06 2.03
C VAL A 10 41.05 -27.80 3.02
N VAL A 11 41.26 -26.88 3.95
CA VAL A 11 40.20 -26.36 4.83
C VAL A 11 39.42 -25.34 4.06
N LEU A 12 38.20 -25.74 3.60
CA LEU A 12 37.26 -24.85 2.96
C LEU A 12 36.56 -24.05 4.06
N ALA A 13 36.99 -22.83 4.33
CA ALA A 13 36.35 -21.90 5.22
C ALA A 13 35.09 -21.35 4.51
N SER A 14 33.91 -21.90 4.80
CA SER A 14 32.63 -21.36 4.39
C SER A 14 32.37 -20.04 5.13
N LEU A 15 32.50 -18.90 4.45
CA LEU A 15 32.06 -17.60 4.92
C LEU A 15 30.53 -17.63 4.93
N ILE A 16 29.91 -17.80 6.10
CA ILE A 16 28.49 -17.57 6.31
C ILE A 16 28.31 -16.05 6.35
N ALA A 17 27.92 -15.44 5.23
CA ALA A 17 27.48 -14.06 5.20
C ALA A 17 26.14 -13.99 5.95
N ALA A 18 26.17 -13.51 7.20
CA ALA A 18 24.94 -13.15 7.91
C ALA A 18 24.32 -11.95 7.18
N SER A 19 23.28 -12.19 6.39
CA SER A 19 22.48 -11.11 5.85
C SER A 19 21.74 -10.44 7.01
N THR A 20 22.08 -9.20 7.31
CA THR A 20 21.26 -8.37 8.22
C THR A 20 19.92 -8.12 7.52
N ALA A 21 18.88 -8.79 7.98
CA ALA A 21 17.51 -8.46 7.56
C ALA A 21 17.22 -7.04 8.04
N ILE A 22 17.14 -6.09 7.13
CA ILE A 22 16.64 -4.75 7.42
C ILE A 22 15.16 -4.93 7.75
N ALA A 23 14.74 -4.50 8.95
CA ALA A 23 13.34 -4.52 9.34
C ALA A 23 12.54 -3.70 8.30
N GLN A 24 11.52 -4.30 7.70
CA GLN A 24 10.63 -3.60 6.78
C GLN A 24 9.78 -2.60 7.55
N PRO A 25 9.56 -1.39 7.01
CA PRO A 25 8.65 -0.44 7.64
C PRO A 25 7.26 -1.06 7.72
N THR A 26 6.67 -1.02 8.91
CA THR A 26 5.39 -1.69 9.20
C THR A 26 4.22 -0.72 9.27
N ASN A 27 4.48 0.59 9.42
CA ASN A 27 3.44 1.60 9.58
C ASN A 27 3.42 2.57 8.41
N PHE A 28 2.22 2.87 7.93
CA PHE A 28 1.99 3.83 6.86
C PHE A 28 0.84 4.76 7.22
N VAL A 29 0.85 5.95 6.63
CA VAL A 29 -0.21 6.95 6.78
C VAL A 29 -0.50 7.59 5.42
N ALA A 30 -1.77 7.97 5.20
CA ALA A 30 -2.19 8.82 4.10
C ALA A 30 -3.12 9.91 4.63
N HIS A 31 -2.83 11.17 4.32
CA HIS A 31 -3.70 12.32 4.61
C HIS A 31 -4.46 12.68 3.34
N LEU A 32 -5.78 12.57 3.37
CA LEU A 32 -6.64 12.72 2.22
C LEU A 32 -7.27 14.11 2.18
N SER A 33 -7.27 14.71 1.01
CA SER A 33 -7.93 16.00 0.72
C SER A 33 -8.35 16.06 -0.74
N GLY A 34 -9.26 16.99 -1.07
CA GLY A 34 -9.66 17.21 -2.46
C GLY A 34 -8.52 17.72 -3.35
N SER A 35 -7.55 18.44 -2.79
CA SER A 35 -6.36 18.88 -3.51
C SER A 35 -5.42 17.75 -3.93
N GLY A 36 -5.53 16.58 -3.30
CA GLY A 36 -4.78 15.38 -3.66
C GLY A 36 -5.36 14.63 -4.85
N GLU A 37 -6.59 14.90 -5.26
CA GLU A 37 -7.21 14.24 -6.40
C GLU A 37 -6.64 14.73 -7.76
N VAL A 38 -6.81 13.90 -8.79
CA VAL A 38 -6.33 14.18 -10.15
C VAL A 38 -7.47 13.97 -11.15
N PRO A 39 -8.07 15.08 -11.65
CA PRO A 39 -7.84 16.48 -11.27
C PRO A 39 -8.30 16.79 -9.84
N SER A 40 -7.77 17.88 -9.25
CA SER A 40 -8.15 18.30 -7.90
C SER A 40 -9.64 18.62 -7.78
N VAL A 41 -10.22 18.31 -6.61
CA VAL A 41 -11.64 18.57 -6.28
C VAL A 41 -11.72 19.65 -5.22
N ALA A 42 -12.61 20.64 -5.46
CA ALA A 42 -12.91 21.70 -4.49
C ALA A 42 -13.91 21.14 -3.47
N THR A 43 -13.43 20.74 -2.30
CA THR A 43 -14.23 20.21 -1.20
C THR A 43 -13.62 20.59 0.15
N THR A 44 -14.44 20.58 1.21
CA THR A 44 -13.99 20.68 2.60
C THR A 44 -13.79 19.31 3.24
N ALA A 45 -14.08 18.23 2.51
CA ALA A 45 -13.87 16.87 2.96
C ALA A 45 -12.39 16.58 3.22
N THR A 46 -12.12 15.85 4.27
CA THR A 46 -10.77 15.39 4.63
C THR A 46 -10.81 13.94 5.10
N GLY A 47 -9.65 13.29 5.11
CA GLY A 47 -9.52 11.94 5.63
C GLY A 47 -8.11 11.61 6.09
N GLN A 48 -8.01 10.51 6.82
CA GLN A 48 -6.75 9.89 7.20
C GLN A 48 -6.88 8.37 7.13
N ALA A 49 -5.95 7.73 6.45
CA ALA A 49 -5.76 6.29 6.53
C ALA A 49 -4.51 5.99 7.35
N VAL A 50 -4.64 5.08 8.32
CA VAL A 50 -3.53 4.49 9.06
C VAL A 50 -3.48 3.03 8.68
N LEU A 51 -2.30 2.54 8.28
CA LEU A 51 -2.13 1.16 7.84
C LEU A 51 -0.92 0.54 8.56
N HIS A 52 -1.09 -0.69 9.01
CA HIS A 52 -0.07 -1.44 9.73
C HIS A 52 0.17 -2.81 9.08
N LEU A 53 1.37 -3.02 8.59
CA LEU A 53 1.81 -4.32 8.06
C LEU A 53 2.24 -5.21 9.23
N ASN A 54 1.68 -6.41 9.33
CA ASN A 54 2.09 -7.36 10.37
C ASN A 54 3.55 -7.82 10.20
N ALA A 55 4.14 -8.38 11.25
CA ALA A 55 5.55 -8.78 11.27
C ALA A 55 5.92 -9.86 10.23
N SER A 56 4.95 -10.66 9.79
CA SER A 56 5.14 -11.66 8.74
C SER A 56 5.06 -11.09 7.31
N GLY A 57 4.63 -9.83 7.16
CA GLY A 57 4.49 -9.18 5.85
C GLY A 57 3.33 -9.72 5.01
N THR A 58 2.33 -10.36 5.64
CA THR A 58 1.24 -11.06 4.95
C THR A 58 -0.11 -10.39 5.06
N GLU A 59 -0.28 -9.48 6.04
CA GLU A 59 -1.53 -8.80 6.33
C GLU A 59 -1.29 -7.32 6.64
N LEU A 60 -2.21 -6.50 6.17
CA LEU A 60 -2.26 -5.05 6.34
C LEU A 60 -3.53 -4.71 7.11
N ASP A 61 -3.41 -4.38 8.38
CA ASP A 61 -4.49 -3.78 9.15
C ASP A 61 -4.65 -2.33 8.75
N PHE A 62 -5.88 -1.86 8.63
CA PHE A 62 -6.15 -0.48 8.27
C PHE A 62 -7.31 0.12 9.05
N MET A 63 -7.24 1.43 9.23
CA MET A 63 -8.33 2.29 9.67
C MET A 63 -8.38 3.52 8.77
N LEU A 64 -9.53 3.76 8.14
CA LEU A 64 -9.82 4.93 7.31
C LEU A 64 -10.85 5.80 8.02
N MET A 65 -10.47 7.01 8.34
CA MET A 65 -11.31 8.03 8.94
C MET A 65 -11.56 9.16 7.95
N VAL A 66 -12.77 9.72 7.98
CA VAL A 66 -13.16 10.84 7.12
C VAL A 66 -13.96 11.89 7.92
N ALA A 67 -13.98 13.11 7.41
CA ALA A 67 -14.77 14.21 7.96
C ALA A 67 -15.26 15.14 6.85
N ASN A 68 -16.44 15.77 7.08
CA ASN A 68 -17.05 16.71 6.16
C ASN A 68 -17.28 16.12 4.75
N ILE A 69 -17.70 14.88 4.68
CA ILE A 69 -17.93 14.13 3.44
C ILE A 69 -19.31 13.46 3.48
N ASP A 70 -20.06 13.57 2.41
CA ASP A 70 -21.40 13.01 2.29
C ASP A 70 -21.46 11.98 1.15
N ASP A 71 -22.44 11.07 1.27
CA ASP A 71 -22.79 10.09 0.24
C ASP A 71 -21.60 9.29 -0.30
N VAL A 72 -20.73 8.80 0.62
CA VAL A 72 -19.60 7.94 0.29
C VAL A 72 -20.07 6.62 -0.30
N THR A 73 -19.56 6.29 -1.47
CA THR A 73 -19.88 5.07 -2.22
C THR A 73 -18.79 4.00 -2.10
N GLN A 74 -17.52 4.40 -2.13
CA GLN A 74 -16.37 3.48 -2.14
C GLN A 74 -15.12 4.16 -1.59
N ALA A 75 -14.15 3.34 -1.16
CA ALA A 75 -12.77 3.77 -0.89
C ALA A 75 -11.79 2.66 -1.24
N HIS A 76 -10.63 3.04 -1.80
CA HIS A 76 -9.68 2.10 -2.36
C HIS A 76 -8.23 2.45 -2.01
N ILE A 77 -7.35 1.45 -2.14
CA ILE A 77 -5.93 1.67 -2.42
C ILE A 77 -5.74 1.56 -3.94
N HIS A 78 -5.03 2.50 -4.52
CA HIS A 78 -4.63 2.54 -5.93
C HIS A 78 -3.12 2.43 -6.07
N CYS A 79 -2.66 1.93 -7.21
CA CYS A 79 -1.27 2.05 -7.66
C CYS A 79 -1.11 3.30 -8.53
N GLY A 80 -0.21 4.20 -8.16
CA GLY A 80 0.08 5.43 -8.91
C GLY A 80 0.84 6.46 -8.08
N ALA A 81 1.65 7.27 -8.74
CA ALA A 81 2.33 8.43 -8.15
C ALA A 81 1.32 9.54 -7.78
N ALA A 82 1.77 10.58 -7.07
CA ALA A 82 0.91 11.61 -6.50
C ALA A 82 0.05 12.37 -7.52
N ASP A 83 0.55 12.55 -8.73
CA ASP A 83 -0.07 13.30 -9.85
C ASP A 83 -0.71 12.40 -10.92
N VAL A 84 -0.85 11.10 -10.64
CA VAL A 84 -1.32 10.11 -11.61
C VAL A 84 -2.57 9.40 -11.10
N ALA A 85 -3.65 9.43 -11.88
CA ALA A 85 -4.83 8.60 -11.64
C ALA A 85 -4.55 7.15 -12.08
N GLY A 86 -4.25 6.29 -11.11
CA GLY A 86 -3.89 4.89 -11.35
C GLY A 86 -5.01 3.90 -11.03
N PRO A 87 -4.83 2.61 -11.32
CA PRO A 87 -5.86 1.60 -11.13
C PRO A 87 -6.07 1.22 -9.65
N VAL A 88 -7.30 0.82 -9.32
CA VAL A 88 -7.64 0.22 -8.01
C VAL A 88 -6.89 -1.10 -7.84
N VAL A 89 -6.27 -1.29 -6.68
CA VAL A 89 -5.56 -2.54 -6.32
C VAL A 89 -6.12 -3.21 -5.07
N VAL A 90 -6.80 -2.46 -4.17
CA VAL A 90 -7.50 -3.02 -2.99
C VAL A 90 -8.72 -2.18 -2.67
N PHE A 91 -9.85 -2.84 -2.36
CA PHE A 91 -11.02 -2.17 -1.77
C PHE A 91 -10.84 -2.05 -0.26
N LEU A 92 -11.01 -0.83 0.27
CA LEU A 92 -11.11 -0.56 1.71
C LEU A 92 -12.56 -0.49 2.15
N TYR A 93 -13.40 0.23 1.39
CA TYR A 93 -14.85 0.31 1.55
C TYR A 93 -15.52 0.13 0.18
N GLY A 94 -16.66 -0.60 0.13
CA GLY A 94 -17.44 -0.82 -1.09
C GLY A 94 -18.37 -2.00 -0.93
N LEU A 95 -19.31 -2.15 -1.88
CA LEU A 95 -20.40 -3.14 -1.85
C LEU A 95 -21.35 -3.00 -0.64
N GLY A 96 -21.23 -1.90 0.12
CA GLY A 96 -22.07 -1.53 1.23
C GLY A 96 -23.05 -0.39 0.86
N PRO A 97 -23.85 0.08 1.84
CA PRO A 97 -24.72 1.23 1.65
C PRO A 97 -23.91 2.51 1.40
N VAL A 98 -24.54 3.48 0.72
CA VAL A 98 -24.04 4.86 0.68
C VAL A 98 -24.14 5.45 2.08
N VAL A 99 -23.08 6.05 2.59
CA VAL A 99 -22.98 6.57 3.96
C VAL A 99 -22.34 7.95 4.01
N SER A 100 -22.69 8.72 5.05
CA SER A 100 -22.12 10.06 5.31
C SER A 100 -21.49 10.07 6.70
N PRO A 101 -20.32 9.42 6.89
CA PRO A 101 -19.67 9.32 8.18
C PRO A 101 -18.90 10.60 8.55
N ASN A 102 -18.79 10.87 9.85
CA ASN A 102 -17.83 11.80 10.40
C ASN A 102 -17.04 11.06 11.50
N GLY A 103 -15.94 10.45 11.12
CA GLY A 103 -15.15 9.51 11.92
C GLY A 103 -14.71 8.29 11.11
N VAL A 104 -14.77 7.10 11.70
CA VAL A 104 -14.35 5.87 11.01
C VAL A 104 -15.32 5.51 9.90
N LEU A 105 -14.83 5.54 8.64
CA LEU A 105 -15.55 5.04 7.47
C LEU A 105 -15.41 3.51 7.35
N ALA A 106 -14.20 3.01 7.49
CA ALA A 106 -13.91 1.58 7.39
C ALA A 106 -12.65 1.20 8.19
N GLN A 107 -12.64 -0.04 8.67
CA GLN A 107 -11.46 -0.64 9.28
C GLN A 107 -11.47 -2.16 9.04
N GLY A 108 -10.32 -2.79 9.10
CA GLY A 108 -10.19 -4.23 8.93
C GLY A 108 -8.81 -4.64 8.47
N THR A 109 -8.69 -5.88 7.99
CA THR A 109 -7.44 -6.48 7.54
C THR A 109 -7.54 -6.80 6.04
N ARG A 110 -6.44 -6.60 5.31
CA ARG A 110 -6.29 -6.97 3.90
C ARG A 110 -5.05 -7.83 3.73
N GLY A 111 -5.16 -8.86 2.92
CA GLY A 111 -4.06 -9.78 2.59
C GLY A 111 -4.05 -10.13 1.11
N ALA A 112 -3.34 -11.19 0.74
CA ALA A 112 -3.16 -11.59 -0.66
C ALA A 112 -4.48 -11.78 -1.43
N GLY A 113 -5.53 -12.33 -0.79
CA GLY A 113 -6.84 -12.54 -1.40
C GLY A 113 -7.63 -11.26 -1.70
N ASN A 114 -7.19 -10.10 -1.20
CA ASN A 114 -7.84 -8.81 -1.43
C ASN A 114 -7.17 -7.99 -2.54
N VAL A 115 -6.01 -8.42 -3.03
CA VAL A 115 -5.29 -7.72 -4.10
C VAL A 115 -5.98 -8.01 -5.44
N ILE A 116 -6.26 -6.94 -6.17
CA ILE A 116 -6.74 -7.00 -7.55
C ILE A 116 -5.52 -6.83 -8.45
N PRO A 117 -5.04 -7.90 -9.11
CA PRO A 117 -3.85 -7.81 -9.94
C PRO A 117 -3.99 -6.78 -11.06
N ARG A 118 -2.95 -5.98 -11.27
CA ARG A 118 -2.88 -4.98 -12.34
C ARG A 118 -1.60 -5.14 -13.13
N PRO A 119 -1.69 -5.25 -14.45
CA PRO A 119 -0.50 -5.28 -15.29
C PRO A 119 0.24 -3.93 -15.25
N SER A 120 1.50 -3.94 -15.65
CA SER A 120 2.28 -2.72 -15.82
C SER A 120 1.61 -1.77 -16.82
N SER A 121 1.53 -0.50 -16.47
CA SER A 121 1.00 0.58 -17.32
C SER A 121 1.75 1.88 -17.03
N ALA A 122 1.48 2.92 -17.83
CA ALA A 122 2.05 4.27 -17.57
C ALA A 122 1.60 4.81 -16.19
N ALA A 123 0.37 4.48 -15.74
CA ALA A 123 -0.18 4.92 -14.47
C ALA A 123 0.27 4.06 -13.28
N CYS A 124 0.74 2.84 -13.53
CA CYS A 124 1.25 1.91 -12.52
C CYS A 124 2.46 1.15 -13.09
N PRO A 125 3.63 1.80 -13.18
CA PRO A 125 4.84 1.18 -13.73
C PRO A 125 5.23 -0.07 -12.94
N GLY A 126 5.52 -1.17 -13.61
CA GLY A 126 5.79 -2.48 -13.00
C GLY A 126 4.54 -3.25 -12.59
N GLY A 127 3.38 -2.60 -12.50
CA GLY A 127 2.13 -3.25 -12.08
C GLY A 127 2.07 -3.61 -10.59
N VAL A 128 1.03 -4.38 -10.22
CA VAL A 128 0.85 -5.02 -8.92
C VAL A 128 0.23 -6.39 -9.19
N ALA A 129 0.98 -7.47 -9.09
CA ALA A 129 0.48 -8.82 -9.30
C ALA A 129 0.08 -9.54 -8.00
N ASN A 130 0.64 -9.10 -6.86
CA ASN A 130 0.47 -9.76 -5.57
C ASN A 130 0.63 -8.78 -4.39
N PHE A 131 0.44 -9.30 -3.16
CA PHE A 131 0.49 -8.50 -1.94
C PHE A 131 1.88 -7.90 -1.67
N ALA A 132 2.95 -8.64 -1.93
CA ALA A 132 4.31 -8.13 -1.72
C ALA A 132 4.63 -6.95 -2.65
N GLU A 133 4.15 -6.98 -3.89
CA GLU A 133 4.29 -5.87 -4.84
C GLU A 133 3.43 -4.66 -4.43
N LEU A 134 2.24 -4.88 -3.85
CA LEU A 134 1.45 -3.80 -3.25
C LEU A 134 2.24 -3.11 -2.12
N ILE A 135 2.82 -3.88 -1.20
CA ILE A 135 3.63 -3.32 -0.10
C ILE A 135 4.84 -2.55 -0.65
N ALA A 136 5.51 -3.07 -1.68
CA ALA A 136 6.61 -2.36 -2.33
C ALA A 136 6.15 -1.00 -2.93
N LYS A 137 4.94 -0.93 -3.53
CA LYS A 137 4.35 0.32 -4.01
C LYS A 137 4.05 1.31 -2.88
N MET A 138 3.55 0.82 -1.74
CA MET A 138 3.33 1.66 -0.56
C MET A 138 4.66 2.21 -0.01
N GLN A 139 5.70 1.40 0.04
CA GLN A 139 7.04 1.79 0.51
C GLN A 139 7.72 2.81 -0.40
N SER A 140 7.51 2.70 -1.73
CA SER A 140 8.09 3.65 -2.71
C SER A 140 7.29 4.94 -2.84
N GLY A 141 6.10 5.07 -2.22
CA GLY A 141 5.21 6.20 -2.39
C GLY A 141 4.41 6.18 -3.71
N ASP A 142 4.35 5.02 -4.40
CA ASP A 142 3.59 4.80 -5.64
C ASP A 142 2.23 4.15 -5.38
N ALA A 143 1.65 4.36 -4.20
CA ALA A 143 0.30 3.95 -3.86
C ALA A 143 -0.42 5.08 -3.11
N TYR A 144 -1.74 5.17 -3.30
CA TYR A 144 -2.55 6.17 -2.62
C TYR A 144 -3.90 5.59 -2.17
N VAL A 145 -4.51 6.23 -1.18
CA VAL A 145 -5.90 5.99 -0.78
C VAL A 145 -6.77 7.09 -1.36
N ASN A 146 -7.95 6.73 -1.88
CA ASN A 146 -8.99 7.71 -2.16
C ASN A 146 -10.36 7.25 -1.69
N VAL A 147 -11.29 8.23 -1.60
CA VAL A 147 -12.68 8.03 -1.22
C VAL A 147 -13.57 8.67 -2.29
N HIS A 148 -14.55 7.90 -2.75
CA HIS A 148 -15.51 8.31 -3.79
C HIS A 148 -16.87 8.60 -3.17
N THR A 149 -17.58 9.56 -3.75
CA THR A 149 -18.93 9.91 -3.37
C THR A 149 -19.88 9.89 -4.57
N VAL A 150 -21.18 10.03 -4.31
CA VAL A 150 -22.17 10.16 -5.39
C VAL A 150 -21.86 11.36 -6.28
N VAL A 151 -21.44 12.47 -5.69
CA VAL A 151 -21.11 13.72 -6.41
C VAL A 151 -19.77 13.62 -7.15
N ASN A 152 -18.80 12.94 -6.55
CA ASN A 152 -17.46 12.78 -7.10
C ASN A 152 -17.13 11.28 -7.30
N PRO A 153 -17.73 10.63 -8.32
CA PRO A 153 -17.54 9.20 -8.56
C PRO A 153 -16.12 8.82 -9.01
N GLY A 154 -15.32 9.79 -9.46
CA GLY A 154 -13.89 9.63 -9.77
C GLY A 154 -12.97 9.68 -8.54
N GLY A 155 -13.49 10.16 -7.39
CA GLY A 155 -12.78 10.42 -6.13
C GLY A 155 -13.05 11.84 -5.64
N GLU A 156 -13.32 12.00 -4.36
CA GLU A 156 -13.53 13.31 -3.73
C GLU A 156 -12.33 13.74 -2.91
N ILE A 157 -11.71 12.81 -2.20
CA ILE A 157 -10.50 13.05 -1.42
C ILE A 157 -9.48 11.95 -1.65
N ARG A 158 -8.22 12.32 -1.76
CA ARG A 158 -7.10 11.42 -2.00
C ARG A 158 -5.88 11.81 -1.18
N GLY A 159 -5.09 10.81 -0.77
CA GLY A 159 -3.79 11.00 -0.13
C GLY A 159 -2.79 9.92 -0.50
N GLN A 160 -1.54 10.32 -0.78
CA GLN A 160 -0.46 9.39 -1.05
C GLN A 160 -0.09 8.64 0.22
N ILE A 161 0.10 7.33 0.11
CA ILE A 161 0.56 6.50 1.22
C ILE A 161 2.06 6.77 1.43
N GLN A 162 2.42 7.06 2.67
CA GLN A 162 3.80 7.35 3.09
C GLN A 162 4.15 6.51 4.31
N LEU A 163 5.45 6.28 4.52
CA LEU A 163 5.92 5.69 5.78
C LEU A 163 5.54 6.61 6.94
N ALA A 164 4.96 6.04 7.98
CA ALA A 164 4.71 6.78 9.21
C ALA A 164 6.05 7.11 9.90
N PRO A 165 6.18 8.31 10.50
CA PRO A 165 7.39 8.72 11.22
C PRO A 165 7.66 7.86 12.45
#